data_01d3a8068ff1795e870302ef1f50881d
#
_entry.id   01d3a8068ff1795e870302ef1f50881d
#
_cell.length_a   1.000
_cell.length_b   1.000
_cell.length_c   1.000
_cell.angle_alpha   90.00
_cell.angle_beta   90.00
_cell.angle_gamma   90.00
#
_symmetry.space_group_name_H-M   'P 1'
#
loop_
_entity.id
_entity.type
_entity.pdbx_description
1 polymer ?
#
loop_
_entity_poly.entity_id
_entity_poly.type
_entity_poly.pdbx_seq_one_letter_code
_entity_poly.pdbx_strand_id
1 'polypeptide(L)'
;MEKLAIVVPCYNEEEVLKIASEALRGVLDDLIHKGKIAEDSFILFVNDGSKDRTWELIEEEHQAHPVQVCGVKLAGNVGHQFALTAGLITAMDLSDVTVSIDADLQDDVAVIEEMIDKFHNGCDIVYGVRKERKTDTFFKRTTAQGFYKVMEMMGVKTVYNHADFRLMSKRAVEQFSKYQETNLFLRRMMPLIGYQTDCVYYDRKERVAGESKYPLKKMLALAFNGISSFSVKPISMILGAGMIIVALSVLAAIYALISYCTGHVVPGWTSLILSIWFLGGIQLMAIGLVGQYIGKIYIEVKHRPRYNIEKVLK
;
A
#
# COMPACT_ATOMS: atom_id res chain seq x y z
N MET A 1 -11.34 -30.21 -0.82
CA MET A 1 -11.14 -29.04 0.05
C MET A 1 -10.01 -28.22 -0.51
N GLU A 2 -10.13 -26.94 -0.49
CA GLU A 2 -9.12 -26.01 -1.04
C GLU A 2 -7.93 -25.90 -0.09
N LYS A 3 -6.75 -25.83 -0.69
CA LYS A 3 -5.50 -25.68 0.04
C LYS A 3 -5.23 -24.21 0.33
N LEU A 4 -5.15 -23.87 1.63
CA LEU A 4 -4.88 -22.53 2.11
C LEU A 4 -3.38 -22.29 2.30
N ALA A 5 -2.87 -21.14 1.85
CA ALA A 5 -1.58 -20.60 2.23
C ALA A 5 -1.75 -19.30 3.03
N ILE A 6 -1.22 -19.23 4.25
CA ILE A 6 -1.15 -17.98 5.04
C ILE A 6 0.21 -17.34 4.77
N VAL A 7 0.23 -16.20 4.10
CA VAL A 7 1.45 -15.48 3.69
C VAL A 7 1.79 -14.41 4.72
N VAL A 8 2.99 -14.51 5.30
CA VAL A 8 3.44 -13.66 6.42
C VAL A 8 4.77 -13.01 6.06
N PRO A 9 4.79 -11.73 5.65
CA PRO A 9 6.05 -11.00 5.42
C PRO A 9 6.73 -10.67 6.77
N CYS A 10 8.05 -10.92 6.86
CA CYS A 10 8.85 -10.76 8.06
C CYS A 10 10.10 -9.92 7.78
N TYR A 11 10.38 -8.93 8.61
CA TYR A 11 11.62 -8.16 8.60
C TYR A 11 12.06 -7.79 10.00
N ASN A 12 13.10 -8.48 10.51
CA ASN A 12 13.60 -8.36 11.89
C ASN A 12 12.47 -8.62 12.91
N GLU A 13 11.89 -9.81 12.85
CA GLU A 13 10.75 -10.25 13.66
C GLU A 13 11.13 -11.44 14.57
N GLU A 14 12.41 -11.57 14.98
CA GLU A 14 12.88 -12.70 15.80
C GLU A 14 12.13 -12.86 17.12
N GLU A 15 11.64 -11.76 17.72
CA GLU A 15 10.91 -11.76 18.98
C GLU A 15 9.50 -12.34 18.88
N VAL A 16 8.85 -12.22 17.72
CA VAL A 16 7.44 -12.56 17.55
C VAL A 16 7.20 -13.76 16.64
N LEU A 17 8.18 -14.18 15.85
CA LEU A 17 8.04 -15.20 14.82
C LEU A 17 7.49 -16.54 15.36
N LYS A 18 8.05 -17.06 16.46
CA LYS A 18 7.57 -18.32 17.05
C LYS A 18 6.15 -18.23 17.58
N ILE A 19 5.80 -17.08 18.19
CA ILE A 19 4.44 -16.81 18.67
C ILE A 19 3.46 -16.76 17.50
N ALA A 20 3.88 -16.09 16.41
CA ALA A 20 3.07 -16.02 15.17
C ALA A 20 2.90 -17.40 14.53
N SER A 21 3.97 -18.19 14.46
CA SER A 21 3.92 -19.57 13.94
C SER A 21 2.93 -20.44 14.71
N GLU A 22 3.02 -20.44 16.04
CA GLU A 22 2.14 -21.21 16.90
C GLU A 22 0.66 -20.80 16.77
N ALA A 23 0.40 -19.48 16.80
CA ALA A 23 -0.97 -18.95 16.65
C ALA A 23 -1.59 -19.31 15.30
N LEU A 24 -0.84 -19.17 14.21
CA LEU A 24 -1.31 -19.44 12.86
C LEU A 24 -1.48 -20.96 12.60
N ARG A 25 -0.59 -21.81 13.14
CA ARG A 25 -0.76 -23.27 13.08
C ARG A 25 -2.02 -23.68 13.82
N GLY A 26 -2.29 -23.09 14.99
CA GLY A 26 -3.54 -23.35 15.72
C GLY A 26 -4.79 -23.02 14.89
N VAL A 27 -4.75 -21.94 14.10
CA VAL A 27 -5.85 -21.61 13.16
C VAL A 27 -5.95 -22.63 12.03
N LEU A 28 -4.83 -23.08 11.45
CA LEU A 28 -4.85 -24.12 10.41
C LEU A 28 -5.44 -25.42 10.94
N ASP A 29 -4.98 -25.88 12.10
CA ASP A 29 -5.47 -27.11 12.75
C ASP A 29 -6.98 -27.05 13.02
N ASP A 30 -7.48 -25.92 13.53
CA ASP A 30 -8.91 -25.73 13.78
C ASP A 30 -9.75 -25.77 12.50
N LEU A 31 -9.27 -25.11 11.43
CA LEU A 31 -9.94 -25.10 10.12
C LEU A 31 -9.91 -26.48 9.43
N ILE A 32 -8.83 -27.23 9.57
CA ILE A 32 -8.69 -28.60 9.09
C ILE A 32 -9.68 -29.52 9.84
N HIS A 33 -9.72 -29.44 11.17
CA HIS A 33 -10.64 -30.21 11.99
C HIS A 33 -12.13 -29.93 11.66
N LYS A 34 -12.43 -28.67 11.32
CA LYS A 34 -13.78 -28.28 10.86
C LYS A 34 -14.08 -28.69 9.42
N GLY A 35 -13.12 -29.26 8.70
CA GLY A 35 -13.26 -29.66 7.30
C GLY A 35 -13.46 -28.47 6.34
N LYS A 36 -12.90 -27.29 6.65
CA LYS A 36 -13.02 -26.08 5.83
C LYS A 36 -11.87 -25.91 4.84
N ILE A 37 -10.71 -26.49 5.13
CA ILE A 37 -9.50 -26.42 4.28
C ILE A 37 -8.82 -27.79 4.17
N ALA A 38 -7.93 -27.95 3.20
CA ALA A 38 -7.17 -29.17 2.99
C ALA A 38 -6.11 -29.38 4.10
N GLU A 39 -5.79 -30.67 4.39
CA GLU A 39 -4.83 -31.05 5.44
C GLU A 39 -3.39 -30.57 5.17
N ASP A 40 -3.04 -30.35 3.90
CA ASP A 40 -1.75 -29.85 3.48
C ASP A 40 -1.68 -28.33 3.33
N SER A 41 -2.61 -27.59 3.97
CA SER A 41 -2.58 -26.13 4.10
C SER A 41 -1.39 -25.68 4.94
N PHE A 42 -0.81 -24.52 4.65
CA PHE A 42 0.46 -24.12 5.24
C PHE A 42 0.59 -22.61 5.47
N ILE A 43 1.59 -22.23 6.26
CA ILE A 43 2.06 -20.86 6.47
C ILE A 43 3.29 -20.66 5.60
N LEU A 44 3.34 -19.55 4.87
CA LEU A 44 4.50 -19.14 4.08
C LEU A 44 5.11 -17.86 4.67
N PHE A 45 6.17 -18.03 5.46
CA PHE A 45 6.94 -16.90 5.95
C PHE A 45 7.85 -16.35 4.84
N VAL A 46 7.81 -15.02 4.65
CA VAL A 46 8.63 -14.34 3.64
C VAL A 46 9.64 -13.44 4.33
N ASN A 47 10.89 -13.87 4.40
CA ASN A 47 11.97 -13.09 4.99
C ASN A 47 12.45 -12.01 4.03
N ASP A 48 12.21 -10.75 4.35
CA ASP A 48 12.60 -9.56 3.57
C ASP A 48 14.02 -9.09 3.90
N GLY A 49 15.00 -10.00 3.80
CA GLY A 49 16.41 -9.69 4.04
C GLY A 49 16.69 -9.23 5.48
N SER A 50 16.12 -9.91 6.48
CA SER A 50 16.35 -9.64 7.90
C SER A 50 17.83 -9.75 8.26
N LYS A 51 18.26 -8.96 9.27
CA LYS A 51 19.62 -8.93 9.78
C LYS A 51 19.78 -9.65 11.13
N ASP A 52 18.66 -9.99 11.75
CA ASP A 52 18.54 -10.74 12.99
C ASP A 52 18.35 -12.25 12.71
N ARG A 53 17.95 -13.01 13.69
CA ARG A 53 17.76 -14.46 13.59
C ARG A 53 16.43 -14.87 12.92
N THR A 54 15.68 -13.95 12.34
CA THR A 54 14.35 -14.26 11.75
C THR A 54 14.42 -15.42 10.75
N TRP A 55 15.42 -15.44 9.85
CA TRP A 55 15.53 -16.53 8.86
C TRP A 55 15.89 -17.88 9.52
N GLU A 56 16.81 -17.89 10.48
CA GLU A 56 17.18 -19.10 11.21
C GLU A 56 15.97 -19.70 11.93
N LEU A 57 15.14 -18.85 12.54
CA LEU A 57 13.92 -19.28 13.20
C LEU A 57 12.88 -19.84 12.22
N ILE A 58 12.78 -19.30 11.01
CA ILE A 58 11.92 -19.87 9.94
C ILE A 58 12.42 -21.25 9.54
N GLU A 59 13.74 -21.46 9.44
CA GLU A 59 14.32 -22.77 9.14
C GLU A 59 14.08 -23.77 10.28
N GLU A 60 14.21 -23.36 11.55
CA GLU A 60 13.87 -24.17 12.72
C GLU A 60 12.40 -24.60 12.72
N GLU A 61 11.47 -23.65 12.50
CA GLU A 61 10.02 -23.93 12.44
C GLU A 61 9.65 -24.85 11.26
N HIS A 62 10.28 -24.67 10.11
CA HIS A 62 10.09 -25.56 8.96
C HIS A 62 10.56 -26.97 9.26
N GLN A 63 11.73 -27.15 9.91
CA GLN A 63 12.23 -28.48 10.30
C GLN A 63 11.30 -29.16 11.31
N ALA A 64 10.74 -28.42 12.26
CA ALA A 64 9.81 -28.94 13.25
C ALA A 64 8.42 -29.29 12.65
N HIS A 65 7.98 -28.54 11.65
CA HIS A 65 6.63 -28.63 11.04
C HIS A 65 6.68 -28.55 9.51
N PRO A 66 7.31 -29.51 8.81
CA PRO A 66 7.65 -29.41 7.38
C PRO A 66 6.43 -29.32 6.45
N VAL A 67 5.24 -29.79 6.89
CA VAL A 67 4.02 -29.69 6.10
C VAL A 67 3.33 -28.36 6.28
N GLN A 68 3.33 -27.82 7.51
CA GLN A 68 2.58 -26.61 7.86
C GLN A 68 3.39 -25.31 7.74
N VAL A 69 4.72 -25.36 7.72
CA VAL A 69 5.57 -24.17 7.68
C VAL A 69 6.49 -24.21 6.49
N CYS A 70 6.34 -23.23 5.60
CA CYS A 70 7.21 -23.00 4.44
C CYS A 70 7.89 -21.63 4.58
N GLY A 71 8.97 -21.44 3.80
CA GLY A 71 9.74 -20.18 3.87
C GLY A 71 10.23 -19.70 2.52
N VAL A 72 10.22 -18.38 2.33
CA VAL A 72 10.88 -17.69 1.21
C VAL A 72 11.88 -16.70 1.76
N LYS A 73 13.14 -16.81 1.33
CA LYS A 73 14.19 -15.83 1.65
C LYS A 73 14.44 -14.95 0.45
N LEU A 74 14.30 -13.65 0.62
CA LEU A 74 14.68 -12.68 -0.38
C LEU A 74 16.17 -12.34 -0.25
N ALA A 75 16.84 -12.06 -1.38
CA ALA A 75 18.25 -11.74 -1.44
C ALA A 75 18.62 -10.42 -0.71
N GLY A 76 17.66 -9.59 -0.39
CA GLY A 76 17.84 -8.35 0.34
C GLY A 76 16.51 -7.69 0.68
N ASN A 77 16.54 -6.65 1.54
CA ASN A 77 15.33 -5.92 1.91
C ASN A 77 14.79 -5.12 0.73
N VAL A 78 13.56 -5.42 0.34
CA VAL A 78 12.82 -4.76 -0.75
C VAL A 78 11.60 -4.01 -0.24
N GLY A 79 11.27 -4.14 1.04
CA GLY A 79 10.14 -3.53 1.72
C GLY A 79 8.87 -4.38 1.70
N HIS A 80 8.03 -4.15 2.70
CA HIS A 80 6.84 -4.95 3.02
C HIS A 80 5.97 -5.29 1.81
N GLN A 81 5.68 -4.33 0.94
CA GLN A 81 4.79 -4.52 -0.23
C GLN A 81 5.36 -5.53 -1.25
N PHE A 82 6.66 -5.47 -1.51
CA PHE A 82 7.33 -6.39 -2.42
C PHE A 82 7.55 -7.77 -1.79
N ALA A 83 7.86 -7.83 -0.49
CA ALA A 83 7.95 -9.08 0.24
C ALA A 83 6.61 -9.81 0.24
N LEU A 84 5.50 -9.11 0.54
CA LEU A 84 4.16 -9.67 0.46
C LEU A 84 3.81 -10.14 -0.96
N THR A 85 4.18 -9.36 -1.98
CA THR A 85 3.98 -9.76 -3.39
C THR A 85 4.75 -11.02 -3.73
N ALA A 86 6.01 -11.14 -3.30
CA ALA A 86 6.82 -12.34 -3.50
C ALA A 86 6.15 -13.57 -2.87
N GLY A 87 5.64 -13.42 -1.64
CA GLY A 87 4.92 -14.48 -0.95
C GLY A 87 3.64 -14.90 -1.66
N LEU A 88 2.79 -13.94 -2.06
CA LEU A 88 1.54 -14.23 -2.76
C LEU A 88 1.78 -14.95 -4.09
N ILE A 89 2.75 -14.48 -4.90
CA ILE A 89 3.09 -15.12 -6.18
C ILE A 89 3.68 -16.52 -5.97
N THR A 90 4.51 -16.72 -4.95
CA THR A 90 5.04 -18.06 -4.62
C THR A 90 3.93 -18.98 -4.12
N ALA A 91 3.02 -18.48 -3.28
CA ALA A 91 1.89 -19.26 -2.74
C ALA A 91 0.88 -19.64 -3.83
N MET A 92 0.71 -18.82 -4.87
CA MET A 92 -0.22 -19.04 -5.99
C MET A 92 -0.01 -20.40 -6.68
N ASP A 93 1.24 -20.81 -6.83
CA ASP A 93 1.60 -22.09 -7.45
C ASP A 93 1.42 -23.30 -6.51
N LEU A 94 1.24 -23.06 -5.21
CA LEU A 94 1.24 -24.07 -4.16
C LEU A 94 -0.11 -24.23 -3.45
N SER A 95 -1.06 -23.31 -3.68
CA SER A 95 -2.35 -23.25 -2.99
C SER A 95 -3.49 -22.79 -3.88
N ASP A 96 -4.73 -22.98 -3.41
CA ASP A 96 -5.95 -22.55 -4.11
C ASP A 96 -6.45 -21.20 -3.60
N VAL A 97 -6.12 -20.88 -2.35
CA VAL A 97 -6.49 -19.64 -1.67
C VAL A 97 -5.36 -19.16 -0.78
N THR A 98 -5.17 -17.85 -0.72
CA THR A 98 -4.13 -17.23 0.11
C THR A 98 -4.77 -16.27 1.11
N VAL A 99 -4.20 -16.21 2.31
CA VAL A 99 -4.49 -15.16 3.29
C VAL A 99 -3.19 -14.44 3.62
N SER A 100 -3.15 -13.13 3.46
CA SER A 100 -2.01 -12.30 3.88
C SER A 100 -2.26 -11.70 5.27
N ILE A 101 -1.26 -11.76 6.16
CA ILE A 101 -1.33 -11.19 7.51
C ILE A 101 0.06 -10.73 7.96
N ASP A 102 0.11 -9.68 8.79
CA ASP A 102 1.35 -9.17 9.38
C ASP A 102 1.83 -10.09 10.52
N ALA A 103 3.16 -10.24 10.66
CA ALA A 103 3.77 -11.11 11.69
C ALA A 103 3.51 -10.63 13.13
N ASP A 104 3.17 -9.34 13.34
CA ASP A 104 2.97 -8.74 14.66
C ASP A 104 1.66 -9.13 15.38
N LEU A 105 0.82 -9.96 14.74
CA LEU A 105 -0.45 -10.49 15.24
C LEU A 105 -1.41 -9.41 15.80
N GLN A 106 -1.30 -8.16 15.30
CA GLN A 106 -2.25 -7.11 15.67
C GLN A 106 -3.65 -7.33 15.06
N ASP A 107 -3.68 -8.01 13.93
CA ASP A 107 -4.93 -8.39 13.27
C ASP A 107 -5.44 -9.70 13.86
N ASP A 108 -6.75 -9.82 14.04
CA ASP A 108 -7.34 -10.96 14.73
C ASP A 108 -7.38 -12.20 13.82
N VAL A 109 -6.52 -13.17 14.11
CA VAL A 109 -6.41 -14.41 13.32
C VAL A 109 -7.68 -15.24 13.31
N ALA A 110 -8.58 -15.09 14.30
CA ALA A 110 -9.83 -15.83 14.36
C ALA A 110 -10.79 -15.49 13.21
N VAL A 111 -10.66 -14.30 12.60
CA VAL A 111 -11.52 -13.93 11.46
C VAL A 111 -11.13 -14.61 10.15
N ILE A 112 -10.01 -15.35 10.10
CA ILE A 112 -9.65 -16.16 8.93
C ILE A 112 -10.75 -17.19 8.63
N GLU A 113 -11.39 -17.74 9.63
CA GLU A 113 -12.53 -18.66 9.44
C GLU A 113 -13.69 -17.98 8.68
N GLU A 114 -14.08 -16.77 9.08
CA GLU A 114 -15.13 -16.01 8.38
C GLU A 114 -14.71 -15.65 6.94
N MET A 115 -13.41 -15.37 6.73
CA MET A 115 -12.88 -15.13 5.37
C MET A 115 -13.03 -16.37 4.48
N ILE A 116 -12.70 -17.56 4.99
CA ILE A 116 -12.87 -18.84 4.27
C ILE A 116 -14.35 -19.11 3.97
N ASP A 117 -15.25 -18.87 4.92
CA ASP A 117 -16.69 -19.02 4.69
C ASP A 117 -17.19 -18.11 3.56
N LYS A 118 -16.73 -16.87 3.51
CA LYS A 118 -17.06 -15.93 2.41
C LYS A 118 -16.45 -16.35 1.08
N PHE A 119 -15.24 -16.92 1.08
CA PHE A 119 -14.64 -17.50 -0.11
C PHE A 119 -15.45 -18.69 -0.64
N HIS A 120 -15.89 -19.62 0.21
CA HIS A 120 -16.78 -20.71 -0.18
C HIS A 120 -18.14 -20.22 -0.70
N ASN A 121 -18.59 -19.05 -0.28
CA ASN A 121 -19.79 -18.38 -0.82
C ASN A 121 -19.52 -17.60 -2.13
N GLY A 122 -18.34 -17.76 -2.73
CA GLY A 122 -18.01 -17.24 -4.07
C GLY A 122 -17.28 -15.90 -4.09
N CYS A 123 -16.82 -15.38 -2.95
CA CYS A 123 -15.99 -14.19 -2.92
C CYS A 123 -14.53 -14.53 -3.31
N ASP A 124 -13.95 -13.74 -4.19
CA ASP A 124 -12.55 -13.90 -4.61
C ASP A 124 -11.57 -13.14 -3.72
N ILE A 125 -12.01 -12.02 -3.18
CA ILE A 125 -11.20 -11.17 -2.30
C ILE A 125 -12.03 -10.81 -1.07
N VAL A 126 -11.52 -11.15 0.12
CA VAL A 126 -12.15 -10.76 1.39
C VAL A 126 -11.21 -9.86 2.17
N TYR A 127 -11.62 -8.61 2.38
CA TYR A 127 -10.82 -7.61 3.09
C TYR A 127 -11.03 -7.70 4.59
N GLY A 128 -9.94 -7.74 5.35
CA GLY A 128 -9.95 -7.48 6.78
C GLY A 128 -10.04 -5.97 7.04
N VAL A 129 -11.14 -5.53 7.65
CA VAL A 129 -11.39 -4.12 7.96
C VAL A 129 -11.37 -3.90 9.46
N ARG A 130 -10.50 -3.01 9.91
CA ARG A 130 -10.40 -2.66 11.33
C ARG A 130 -11.58 -1.79 11.74
N LYS A 131 -12.32 -2.21 12.78
CA LYS A 131 -13.37 -1.37 13.39
C LYS A 131 -12.76 -0.07 13.90
N GLU A 132 -13.53 1.03 13.82
CA GLU A 132 -13.06 2.34 14.30
C GLU A 132 -12.73 2.28 15.80
N ARG A 133 -11.54 2.77 16.18
CA ARG A 133 -11.21 2.99 17.59
C ARG A 133 -12.04 4.15 18.16
N LYS A 134 -12.84 3.87 19.17
CA LYS A 134 -13.55 4.91 19.96
C LYS A 134 -12.57 5.82 20.72
N THR A 135 -11.28 5.50 20.77
CA THR A 135 -10.23 6.18 21.56
C THR A 135 -9.38 7.17 20.76
N ASP A 136 -9.59 7.35 19.46
CA ASP A 136 -8.82 8.34 18.70
C ASP A 136 -9.24 9.76 19.06
N THR A 137 -8.24 10.58 19.42
CA THR A 137 -8.44 12.02 19.71
C THR A 137 -9.10 12.71 18.51
N PHE A 138 -10.03 13.63 18.78
CA PHE A 138 -10.77 14.42 17.77
C PHE A 138 -9.84 14.98 16.67
N PHE A 139 -8.66 15.44 17.04
CA PHE A 139 -7.66 15.97 16.11
C PHE A 139 -7.11 14.89 15.14
N LYS A 140 -6.80 13.68 15.63
CA LYS A 140 -6.34 12.56 14.78
C LYS A 140 -7.43 12.10 13.81
N ARG A 141 -8.68 12.06 14.28
CA ARG A 141 -9.84 11.67 13.46
C ARG A 141 -10.09 12.69 12.35
N THR A 142 -10.09 13.99 12.66
CA THR A 142 -10.34 15.06 11.68
C THR A 142 -9.22 15.17 10.66
N THR A 143 -7.95 15.04 11.07
CA THR A 143 -6.80 15.01 10.15
C THR A 143 -6.82 13.79 9.25
N ALA A 144 -7.17 12.61 9.76
CA ALA A 144 -7.30 11.40 8.95
C ALA A 144 -8.44 11.52 7.93
N GLN A 145 -9.62 12.00 8.35
CA GLN A 145 -10.76 12.22 7.45
C GLN A 145 -10.43 13.27 6.37
N GLY A 146 -9.78 14.36 6.75
CA GLY A 146 -9.31 15.38 5.81
C GLY A 146 -8.33 14.79 4.79
N PHE A 147 -7.41 13.95 5.23
CA PHE A 147 -6.47 13.24 4.38
C PHE A 147 -7.17 12.33 3.36
N TYR A 148 -8.10 11.49 3.79
CA TYR A 148 -8.87 10.62 2.90
C TYR A 148 -9.71 11.41 1.90
N LYS A 149 -10.33 12.52 2.34
CA LYS A 149 -11.11 13.40 1.46
C LYS A 149 -10.24 14.08 0.39
N VAL A 150 -9.03 14.50 0.75
CA VAL A 150 -8.04 15.04 -0.21
C VAL A 150 -7.62 13.94 -1.20
N MET A 151 -7.33 12.72 -0.74
CA MET A 151 -6.98 11.59 -1.60
C MET A 151 -8.10 11.26 -2.58
N GLU A 152 -9.36 11.23 -2.13
CA GLU A 152 -10.53 11.00 -2.96
C GLU A 152 -10.73 12.13 -3.98
N MET A 153 -10.61 13.39 -3.57
CA MET A 153 -10.70 14.57 -4.43
C MET A 153 -9.58 14.57 -5.48
N MET A 154 -8.41 14.00 -5.15
CA MET A 154 -7.29 13.78 -6.08
C MET A 154 -7.48 12.54 -6.95
N GLY A 155 -8.61 11.83 -6.87
CA GLY A 155 -8.96 10.67 -7.70
C GLY A 155 -8.39 9.35 -7.22
N VAL A 156 -7.91 9.29 -5.98
CA VAL A 156 -7.39 8.08 -5.35
C VAL A 156 -8.52 7.40 -4.56
N LYS A 157 -9.21 6.43 -5.18
CA LYS A 157 -10.21 5.61 -4.48
C LYS A 157 -9.48 4.58 -3.60
N THR A 158 -9.75 4.58 -2.31
CA THR A 158 -9.22 3.59 -1.34
C THR A 158 -10.38 3.03 -0.53
N VAL A 159 -10.35 1.75 -0.22
CA VAL A 159 -11.28 1.19 0.77
C VAL A 159 -10.85 1.71 2.15
N TYR A 160 -11.77 2.34 2.86
CA TYR A 160 -11.49 2.97 4.14
C TYR A 160 -11.05 1.91 5.17
N ASN A 161 -9.97 2.17 5.89
CA ASN A 161 -9.51 1.43 7.07
C ASN A 161 -9.17 -0.07 6.86
N HIS A 162 -8.98 -0.55 5.58
CA HIS A 162 -8.56 -1.92 5.36
C HIS A 162 -7.05 -2.10 5.59
N ALA A 163 -6.71 -3.24 6.18
CA ALA A 163 -5.34 -3.67 6.40
C ALA A 163 -4.75 -4.42 5.19
N ASP A 164 -3.49 -4.83 5.27
CA ASP A 164 -2.90 -5.79 4.33
C ASP A 164 -3.34 -7.23 4.66
N PHE A 165 -4.18 -7.40 5.70
CA PHE A 165 -4.88 -8.62 6.06
C PHE A 165 -6.05 -8.85 5.10
N ARG A 166 -5.92 -9.85 4.24
CA ARG A 166 -6.93 -10.19 3.23
C ARG A 166 -6.81 -11.63 2.75
N LEU A 167 -7.94 -12.18 2.35
CA LEU A 167 -8.00 -13.44 1.61
C LEU A 167 -8.08 -13.15 0.11
N MET A 168 -7.39 -13.94 -0.70
CA MET A 168 -7.47 -13.89 -2.16
C MET A 168 -7.55 -15.30 -2.75
N SER A 169 -8.49 -15.53 -3.68
CA SER A 169 -8.52 -16.75 -4.50
C SER A 169 -7.31 -16.85 -5.41
N LYS A 170 -6.95 -18.05 -5.85
CA LYS A 170 -5.87 -18.27 -6.81
C LYS A 170 -6.02 -17.39 -8.05
N ARG A 171 -7.22 -17.34 -8.66
CA ARG A 171 -7.46 -16.50 -9.84
C ARG A 171 -7.28 -15.00 -9.56
N ALA A 172 -7.57 -14.55 -8.33
CA ALA A 172 -7.34 -13.16 -7.94
C ALA A 172 -5.84 -12.85 -7.84
N VAL A 173 -5.03 -13.78 -7.29
CA VAL A 173 -3.57 -13.66 -7.25
C VAL A 173 -2.97 -13.74 -8.65
N GLU A 174 -3.46 -14.64 -9.51
CA GLU A 174 -3.05 -14.73 -10.92
C GLU A 174 -3.31 -13.43 -11.67
N GLN A 175 -4.47 -12.80 -11.46
CA GLN A 175 -4.74 -11.50 -12.07
C GLN A 175 -3.85 -10.42 -11.48
N PHE A 176 -3.63 -10.42 -10.15
CA PHE A 176 -2.71 -9.49 -9.47
C PHE A 176 -1.27 -9.63 -9.99
N SER A 177 -0.78 -10.83 -10.28
CA SER A 177 0.59 -11.06 -10.76
C SER A 177 0.90 -10.35 -12.09
N LYS A 178 -0.13 -10.05 -12.90
CA LYS A 178 -0.02 -9.32 -14.17
C LYS A 178 0.23 -7.83 -14.01
N TYR A 179 -0.05 -7.26 -12.82
CA TYR A 179 0.24 -5.87 -12.52
C TYR A 179 1.72 -5.72 -12.21
N GLN A 180 2.48 -5.13 -13.14
CA GLN A 180 3.94 -5.01 -13.07
C GLN A 180 4.41 -3.66 -12.55
N GLU A 181 3.56 -2.89 -11.91
CA GLU A 181 3.89 -1.57 -11.40
C GLU A 181 5.02 -1.62 -10.37
N THR A 182 6.02 -0.73 -10.52
CA THR A 182 7.15 -0.60 -9.59
C THR A 182 6.74 0.14 -8.30
N ASN A 183 5.77 1.07 -8.41
CA ASN A 183 5.20 1.76 -7.25
C ASN A 183 3.99 1.00 -6.70
N LEU A 184 4.24 -0.15 -6.06
CA LEU A 184 3.17 -0.94 -5.46
C LEU A 184 2.49 -0.20 -4.31
N PHE A 185 1.17 -0.10 -4.40
CA PHE A 185 0.31 0.24 -3.28
C PHE A 185 -0.85 -0.77 -3.26
N LEU A 186 -0.60 -1.92 -2.64
CA LEU A 186 -1.48 -3.09 -2.68
C LEU A 186 -2.92 -2.75 -2.30
N ARG A 187 -3.10 -1.92 -1.28
CA ARG A 187 -4.44 -1.49 -0.82
C ARG A 187 -5.28 -0.82 -1.90
N ARG A 188 -4.65 -0.21 -2.90
CA ARG A 188 -5.34 0.38 -4.03
C ARG A 188 -5.48 -0.55 -5.23
N MET A 189 -4.50 -1.42 -5.43
CA MET A 189 -4.49 -2.31 -6.59
C MET A 189 -5.55 -3.41 -6.48
N MET A 190 -5.80 -3.91 -5.28
CA MET A 190 -6.77 -4.98 -5.05
C MET A 190 -8.17 -4.68 -5.57
N PRO A 191 -8.77 -3.48 -5.34
CA PRO A 191 -10.06 -3.14 -5.92
C PRO A 191 -10.08 -3.05 -7.45
N LEU A 192 -8.92 -2.88 -8.10
CA LEU A 192 -8.82 -2.83 -9.57
C LEU A 192 -8.94 -4.21 -10.21
N ILE A 193 -8.73 -5.29 -9.46
CA ILE A 193 -8.88 -6.67 -9.94
C ILE A 193 -10.33 -6.94 -10.38
N GLY A 194 -11.32 -6.36 -9.68
CA GLY A 194 -12.71 -6.30 -10.14
C GLY A 194 -13.52 -7.58 -9.96
N TYR A 195 -13.00 -8.58 -9.24
CA TYR A 195 -13.76 -9.78 -8.88
C TYR A 195 -14.70 -9.54 -7.69
N GLN A 196 -15.48 -10.56 -7.33
CA GLN A 196 -16.42 -10.46 -6.21
C GLN A 196 -15.66 -10.27 -4.89
N THR A 197 -16.02 -9.22 -4.15
CA THR A 197 -15.36 -8.83 -2.91
C THR A 197 -16.33 -8.73 -1.75
N ASP A 198 -15.83 -9.01 -0.53
CA ASP A 198 -16.55 -8.77 0.73
C ASP A 198 -15.58 -8.30 1.82
N CYS A 199 -16.08 -7.96 2.99
CA CYS A 199 -15.32 -7.47 4.13
C CYS A 199 -15.63 -8.28 5.39
N VAL A 200 -14.60 -8.56 6.20
CA VAL A 200 -14.75 -9.01 7.59
C VAL A 200 -14.27 -7.92 8.53
N TYR A 201 -14.99 -7.72 9.65
CA TYR A 201 -14.70 -6.62 10.57
C TYR A 201 -14.17 -7.16 11.89
N TYR A 202 -13.01 -6.66 12.35
CA TYR A 202 -12.39 -7.07 13.58
C TYR A 202 -11.84 -5.89 14.39
N ASP A 203 -11.61 -6.15 15.67
CA ASP A 203 -10.98 -5.19 16.58
C ASP A 203 -9.46 -5.43 16.58
N ARG A 204 -8.69 -4.36 16.41
CA ARG A 204 -7.23 -4.45 16.41
C ARG A 204 -6.70 -4.71 17.83
N LYS A 205 -5.88 -5.74 18.01
CA LYS A 205 -5.17 -6.04 19.26
C LYS A 205 -3.97 -5.09 19.45
N GLU A 206 -3.50 -4.95 20.67
CA GLU A 206 -2.24 -4.26 20.95
C GLU A 206 -1.07 -5.10 20.43
N ARG A 207 0.03 -4.43 20.04
CA ARG A 207 1.23 -5.14 19.59
C ARG A 207 1.79 -5.99 20.70
N VAL A 208 2.21 -7.20 20.37
CA VAL A 208 2.90 -8.10 21.32
C VAL A 208 4.30 -7.56 21.65
N ALA A 209 4.99 -6.90 20.70
CA ALA A 209 6.28 -6.24 20.90
C ALA A 209 6.52 -5.10 19.88
N GLY A 210 7.41 -4.14 20.20
CA GLY A 210 7.88 -3.08 19.30
C GLY A 210 7.11 -1.73 19.37
N GLU A 211 7.85 -0.60 19.18
CA GLU A 211 7.30 0.76 19.17
C GLU A 211 7.08 1.27 17.75
N SER A 212 5.89 1.82 17.48
CA SER A 212 5.58 2.50 16.21
C SER A 212 5.81 4.00 16.31
N LYS A 213 6.91 4.49 15.74
CA LYS A 213 7.16 5.94 15.57
C LYS A 213 6.97 6.31 14.10
N TYR A 214 5.75 6.77 13.72
CA TYR A 214 5.52 7.36 12.40
C TYR A 214 5.55 8.89 12.52
N PRO A 215 6.66 9.57 12.21
CA PRO A 215 6.73 11.02 12.23
C PRO A 215 5.88 11.62 11.10
N LEU A 216 5.30 12.81 11.34
CA LEU A 216 4.46 13.56 10.40
C LEU A 216 5.11 13.70 9.00
N LYS A 217 6.43 13.87 8.94
CA LYS A 217 7.21 13.96 7.69
C LYS A 217 7.06 12.70 6.82
N LYS A 218 7.05 11.50 7.44
CA LYS A 218 6.84 10.23 6.72
C LYS A 218 5.40 10.11 6.22
N MET A 219 4.41 10.58 6.98
CA MET A 219 3.00 10.58 6.56
C MET A 219 2.78 11.50 5.35
N LEU A 220 3.34 12.71 5.35
CA LEU A 220 3.25 13.64 4.22
C LEU A 220 3.96 13.10 2.97
N ALA A 221 5.14 12.49 3.14
CA ALA A 221 5.85 11.84 2.04
C ALA A 221 5.04 10.68 1.44
N LEU A 222 4.41 9.86 2.28
CA LEU A 222 3.53 8.77 1.84
C LEU A 222 2.31 9.29 1.07
N ALA A 223 1.70 10.38 1.56
CA ALA A 223 0.58 11.05 0.90
C ALA A 223 0.97 11.56 -0.49
N PHE A 224 2.08 12.29 -0.56
CA PHE A 224 2.57 12.86 -1.82
C PHE A 224 2.96 11.76 -2.82
N ASN A 225 3.64 10.72 -2.36
CA ASN A 225 3.95 9.56 -3.18
C ASN A 225 2.70 8.83 -3.66
N GLY A 226 1.70 8.64 -2.80
CA GLY A 226 0.42 8.04 -3.16
C GLY A 226 -0.31 8.86 -4.23
N ILE A 227 -0.46 10.17 -4.05
CA ILE A 227 -1.13 11.05 -5.02
C ILE A 227 -0.40 11.04 -6.35
N SER A 228 0.92 11.24 -6.35
CA SER A 228 1.70 11.34 -7.59
C SER A 228 1.92 10.00 -8.30
N SER A 229 1.74 8.85 -7.63
CA SER A 229 1.79 7.53 -8.28
C SER A 229 0.47 7.13 -8.94
N PHE A 230 -0.65 7.62 -8.42
CA PHE A 230 -1.96 7.12 -8.82
C PHE A 230 -2.90 8.18 -9.39
N SER A 231 -2.46 9.42 -9.50
CA SER A 231 -3.26 10.51 -10.02
C SER A 231 -2.45 11.48 -10.88
N VAL A 232 -2.99 11.84 -12.02
CA VAL A 232 -2.48 12.92 -12.88
C VAL A 232 -3.12 14.27 -12.55
N LYS A 233 -4.06 14.31 -11.60
CA LYS A 233 -4.76 15.55 -11.21
C LYS A 233 -3.82 16.70 -10.78
N PRO A 234 -2.70 16.48 -10.06
CA PRO A 234 -1.76 17.55 -9.75
C PRO A 234 -1.25 18.29 -10.99
N ILE A 235 -0.97 17.56 -12.07
CA ILE A 235 -0.54 18.18 -13.35
C ILE A 235 -1.69 18.99 -13.95
N SER A 236 -2.91 18.42 -13.95
CA SER A 236 -4.10 19.12 -14.48
C SER A 236 -4.44 20.38 -13.68
N MET A 237 -4.22 20.36 -12.35
CA MET A 237 -4.40 21.54 -11.49
C MET A 237 -3.39 22.64 -11.83
N ILE A 238 -2.13 22.31 -12.10
CA ILE A 238 -1.11 23.28 -12.52
C ILE A 238 -1.47 23.87 -13.88
N LEU A 239 -1.91 23.04 -14.83
CA LEU A 239 -2.38 23.52 -16.13
C LEU A 239 -3.56 24.48 -15.95
N GLY A 240 -4.55 24.14 -15.13
CA GLY A 240 -5.69 25.00 -14.82
C GLY A 240 -5.26 26.33 -14.17
N ALA A 241 -4.37 26.28 -13.17
CA ALA A 241 -3.83 27.48 -12.55
C ALA A 241 -3.05 28.35 -13.56
N GLY A 242 -2.26 27.73 -14.43
CA GLY A 242 -1.56 28.43 -15.52
C GLY A 242 -2.53 29.14 -16.47
N MET A 243 -3.62 28.50 -16.88
CA MET A 243 -4.65 29.14 -17.72
C MET A 243 -5.30 30.34 -17.04
N ILE A 244 -5.60 30.24 -15.74
CA ILE A 244 -6.15 31.36 -14.95
C ILE A 244 -5.15 32.53 -14.90
N ILE A 245 -3.87 32.25 -14.64
CA ILE A 245 -2.83 33.29 -14.61
C ILE A 245 -2.69 33.96 -15.97
N VAL A 246 -2.72 33.22 -17.07
CA VAL A 246 -2.69 33.79 -18.43
C VAL A 246 -3.89 34.68 -18.67
N ALA A 247 -5.11 34.26 -18.30
CA ALA A 247 -6.31 35.07 -18.45
C ALA A 247 -6.22 36.38 -17.62
N LEU A 248 -5.75 36.32 -16.39
CA LEU A 248 -5.52 37.50 -15.54
C LEU A 248 -4.43 38.42 -16.11
N SER A 249 -3.37 37.85 -16.68
CA SER A 249 -2.30 38.61 -17.31
C SER A 249 -2.79 39.37 -18.56
N VAL A 250 -3.68 38.77 -19.35
CA VAL A 250 -4.31 39.45 -20.51
C VAL A 250 -5.17 40.63 -20.03
N LEU A 251 -5.97 40.44 -18.98
CA LEU A 251 -6.78 41.52 -18.40
C LEU A 251 -5.91 42.65 -17.87
N ALA A 252 -4.82 42.31 -17.16
CA ALA A 252 -3.86 43.29 -16.66
C ALA A 252 -3.16 44.04 -17.80
N ALA A 253 -2.81 43.36 -18.90
CA ALA A 253 -2.22 44.01 -20.10
C ALA A 253 -3.21 44.98 -20.75
N ILE A 254 -4.47 44.63 -20.90
CA ILE A 254 -5.53 45.51 -21.40
C ILE A 254 -5.67 46.75 -20.50
N TYR A 255 -5.72 46.55 -19.17
CA TYR A 255 -5.76 47.65 -18.20
C TYR A 255 -4.56 48.59 -18.32
N ALA A 256 -3.35 48.02 -18.42
CA ALA A 256 -2.11 48.81 -18.57
C ALA A 256 -2.11 49.64 -19.88
N LEU A 257 -2.62 49.06 -20.98
CA LEU A 257 -2.73 49.74 -22.25
C LEU A 257 -3.71 50.92 -22.18
N ILE A 258 -4.88 50.74 -21.56
CA ILE A 258 -5.87 51.80 -21.35
C ILE A 258 -5.26 52.92 -20.48
N SER A 259 -4.61 52.55 -19.37
CA SER A 259 -3.95 53.50 -18.45
C SER A 259 -2.86 54.30 -19.16
N TYR A 260 -2.06 53.69 -20.04
CA TYR A 260 -1.07 54.35 -20.86
C TYR A 260 -1.72 55.35 -21.82
N CYS A 261 -2.78 54.96 -22.51
CA CYS A 261 -3.48 55.84 -23.46
C CYS A 261 -4.19 57.03 -22.76
N THR A 262 -4.53 56.90 -21.49
CA THR A 262 -5.15 57.98 -20.67
C THR A 262 -4.17 58.84 -19.93
N GLY A 263 -2.86 58.63 -20.13
CA GLY A 263 -1.80 59.44 -19.53
C GLY A 263 -1.50 59.18 -18.05
N HIS A 264 -2.10 58.15 -17.47
CA HIS A 264 -1.89 57.75 -16.08
C HIS A 264 -0.76 56.69 -15.99
N VAL A 265 0.49 57.14 -15.87
CA VAL A 265 1.65 56.26 -15.73
C VAL A 265 1.89 55.93 -14.25
N VAL A 266 1.76 54.68 -13.88
CA VAL A 266 2.05 54.20 -12.52
C VAL A 266 3.54 53.75 -12.44
N PRO A 267 4.36 54.27 -11.51
CA PRO A 267 5.70 53.76 -11.29
C PRO A 267 5.64 52.33 -10.78
N GLY A 268 6.17 51.38 -11.56
CA GLY A 268 5.89 49.94 -11.33
C GLY A 268 7.14 49.04 -11.26
N TRP A 269 8.36 49.58 -11.06
CA TRP A 269 9.57 48.78 -11.07
C TRP A 269 9.59 47.65 -10.04
N THR A 270 9.17 47.91 -8.80
CA THR A 270 9.12 46.93 -7.72
C THR A 270 8.08 45.85 -7.99
N SER A 271 6.89 46.20 -8.48
CA SER A 271 5.86 45.24 -8.84
C SER A 271 6.28 44.36 -10.02
N LEU A 272 7.00 44.89 -10.98
CA LEU A 272 7.54 44.14 -12.10
C LEU A 272 8.53 43.07 -11.65
N ILE A 273 9.50 43.44 -10.81
CA ILE A 273 10.48 42.46 -10.27
C ILE A 273 9.80 41.38 -9.44
N LEU A 274 8.92 41.74 -8.52
CA LEU A 274 8.18 40.76 -7.71
C LEU A 274 7.37 39.81 -8.59
N SER A 275 6.71 40.30 -9.64
CA SER A 275 5.96 39.47 -10.58
C SER A 275 6.85 38.50 -11.33
N ILE A 276 8.02 38.92 -11.80
CA ILE A 276 8.99 38.07 -12.50
C ILE A 276 9.49 36.93 -11.56
N TRP A 277 9.88 37.26 -10.34
CA TRP A 277 10.34 36.27 -9.37
C TRP A 277 9.23 35.28 -8.99
N PHE A 278 8.02 35.77 -8.78
CA PHE A 278 6.85 34.94 -8.46
C PHE A 278 6.51 33.98 -9.60
N LEU A 279 6.43 34.47 -10.84
CA LEU A 279 6.18 33.64 -12.01
C LEU A 279 7.30 32.63 -12.25
N GLY A 280 8.57 33.06 -12.10
CA GLY A 280 9.73 32.16 -12.20
C GLY A 280 9.67 31.04 -11.15
N GLY A 281 9.29 31.36 -9.91
CA GLY A 281 9.10 30.36 -8.85
C GLY A 281 8.01 29.34 -9.16
N ILE A 282 6.84 29.80 -9.65
CA ILE A 282 5.75 28.91 -10.05
C ILE A 282 6.17 28.02 -11.23
N GLN A 283 6.87 28.56 -12.24
CA GLN A 283 7.38 27.79 -13.37
C GLN A 283 8.35 26.69 -12.92
N LEU A 284 9.29 27.00 -12.04
CA LEU A 284 10.23 26.01 -11.49
C LEU A 284 9.50 24.89 -10.71
N MET A 285 8.49 25.24 -9.92
CA MET A 285 7.65 24.24 -9.23
C MET A 285 6.89 23.34 -10.21
N ALA A 286 6.33 23.91 -11.28
CA ALA A 286 5.62 23.18 -12.31
C ALA A 286 6.56 22.21 -13.04
N ILE A 287 7.75 22.67 -13.44
CA ILE A 287 8.78 21.83 -14.08
C ILE A 287 9.23 20.73 -13.13
N GLY A 288 9.46 21.05 -11.86
CA GLY A 288 9.84 20.09 -10.83
C GLY A 288 8.79 18.98 -10.66
N LEU A 289 7.50 19.32 -10.67
CA LEU A 289 6.42 18.33 -10.60
C LEU A 289 6.38 17.44 -11.85
N VAL A 290 6.48 18.01 -13.05
CA VAL A 290 6.56 17.25 -14.31
C VAL A 290 7.78 16.32 -14.29
N GLY A 291 8.94 16.82 -13.82
CA GLY A 291 10.15 16.02 -13.65
C GLY A 291 9.96 14.81 -12.74
N GLN A 292 9.16 14.92 -11.67
CA GLN A 292 8.84 13.79 -10.81
C GLN A 292 8.01 12.71 -11.52
N TYR A 293 7.03 13.10 -12.35
CA TYR A 293 6.25 12.12 -13.14
C TYR A 293 7.14 11.45 -14.20
N ILE A 294 8.00 12.20 -14.85
CA ILE A 294 9.00 11.64 -15.81
C ILE A 294 9.91 10.65 -15.06
N GLY A 295 10.39 11.00 -13.87
CA GLY A 295 11.20 10.12 -13.03
C GLY A 295 10.48 8.80 -12.68
N LYS A 296 9.19 8.83 -12.39
CA LYS A 296 8.38 7.63 -12.14
C LYS A 296 8.21 6.78 -13.40
N ILE A 297 7.90 7.41 -14.54
CA ILE A 297 7.83 6.72 -15.85
C ILE A 297 9.18 6.06 -16.18
N TYR A 298 10.29 6.76 -15.94
CA TYR A 298 11.64 6.24 -16.18
C TYR A 298 11.94 4.97 -15.35
N ILE A 299 11.50 4.92 -14.10
CA ILE A 299 11.66 3.74 -13.25
C ILE A 299 10.79 2.59 -13.78
N GLU A 300 9.55 2.88 -14.17
CA GLU A 300 8.57 1.90 -14.65
C GLU A 300 9.01 1.27 -15.97
N VAL A 301 9.49 2.07 -16.92
CA VAL A 301 9.96 1.59 -18.25
C VAL A 301 11.19 0.69 -18.16
N LYS A 302 11.96 0.74 -17.06
CA LYS A 302 13.12 -0.13 -16.87
C LYS A 302 12.76 -1.60 -16.62
N HIS A 303 11.53 -1.91 -16.21
CA HIS A 303 11.06 -3.28 -15.90
C HIS A 303 12.04 -4.10 -15.05
N ARG A 304 12.68 -3.46 -14.06
CA ARG A 304 13.60 -4.15 -13.15
C ARG A 304 12.84 -5.14 -12.27
N PRO A 305 13.43 -6.32 -11.97
CA PRO A 305 12.85 -7.24 -11.01
C PRO A 305 12.54 -6.54 -9.69
N ARG A 306 11.36 -6.77 -9.16
CA ARG A 306 10.89 -6.13 -7.90
C ARG A 306 11.57 -6.73 -6.67
N TYR A 307 11.92 -8.02 -6.76
CA TYR A 307 12.59 -8.79 -5.74
C TYR A 307 13.37 -9.93 -6.37
N ASN A 308 14.33 -10.46 -5.64
CA ASN A 308 15.05 -11.69 -6.01
C ASN A 308 14.88 -12.69 -4.87
N ILE A 309 14.45 -13.92 -5.19
CA ILE A 309 14.34 -15.01 -4.24
C ILE A 309 15.70 -15.71 -4.16
N GLU A 310 16.27 -15.81 -2.95
CA GLU A 310 17.52 -16.51 -2.68
C GLU A 310 17.28 -17.99 -2.38
N LYS A 311 16.25 -18.29 -1.54
CA LYS A 311 15.97 -19.67 -1.10
C LYS A 311 14.46 -19.85 -0.88
N VAL A 312 13.97 -21.06 -1.14
CA VAL A 312 12.60 -21.49 -0.82
C VAL A 312 12.67 -22.77 -0.03
N LEU A 313 11.95 -22.83 1.08
CA LEU A 313 11.69 -24.01 1.91
C LEU A 313 10.25 -24.47 1.61
N LYS A 314 10.11 -25.74 1.14
CA LYS A 314 8.81 -26.32 0.75
C LYS A 314 8.58 -27.60 1.53
#